data_70fd56bed536db6eb8ff244f72d18745
#
_entry.id   70fd56bed536db6eb8ff244f72d18745
#
_cell.length_a   1.000
_cell.length_b   1.000
_cell.length_c   1.000
_cell.angle_alpha   90.00
_cell.angle_beta   90.00
_cell.angle_gamma   90.00
#
_symmetry.space_group_name_H-M   'P 1'
#
loop_
_entity.id
_entity.type
_entity.pdbx_description
1 polymer ?
#
loop_
_entity_poly.entity_id
_entity_poly.type
_entity_poly.pdbx_seq_one_letter_code
_entity_poly.pdbx_strand_id
1 'polypeptide(L)'
;MKLEFKESKNVNTELLDALWSAIGWRIRGKEKWKEVLAKSYYFVTVWDGTKLIGSGRIMEDGIMCMLYDIGIHPEYQRKGIGSKIMERLIAQVKDKKYASIGLFAWEENPANIPFYEKFGFVRKTSGMELDRLMKPE
;
A
#
# COMPACT_ATOMS: atom_id res chain seq x y z
N MET A 1 -10.52 -1.81 -20.88
CA MET A 1 -10.86 -1.61 -19.47
C MET A 1 -10.47 -0.21 -19.07
N LYS A 2 -11.43 0.56 -18.60
CA LYS A 2 -11.19 1.95 -18.23
C LYS A 2 -11.17 2.06 -16.71
N LEU A 3 -10.00 2.32 -16.16
CA LEU A 3 -9.81 2.43 -14.71
C LEU A 3 -9.73 3.88 -14.30
N GLU A 4 -10.23 4.17 -13.10
CA GLU A 4 -10.15 5.49 -12.50
C GLU A 4 -9.28 5.44 -11.25
N PHE A 5 -8.32 6.38 -11.16
CA PHE A 5 -7.45 6.53 -9.99
C PHE A 5 -7.94 7.73 -9.18
N LYS A 6 -8.22 7.52 -7.91
CA LYS A 6 -8.70 8.58 -7.02
C LYS A 6 -7.69 8.81 -5.90
N GLU A 7 -7.25 10.05 -5.77
CA GLU A 7 -6.32 10.46 -4.72
C GLU A 7 -7.13 11.12 -3.61
N SER A 8 -7.67 10.30 -2.72
CA SER A 8 -8.57 10.77 -1.67
C SER A 8 -8.55 9.82 -0.49
N LYS A 9 -8.65 10.39 0.71
CA LYS A 9 -8.79 9.61 1.94
C LYS A 9 -10.25 9.37 2.30
N ASN A 10 -11.17 9.88 1.50
CA ASN A 10 -12.59 9.64 1.67
C ASN A 10 -12.97 8.38 0.89
N VAL A 11 -12.85 7.23 1.53
CA VAL A 11 -13.06 5.93 0.91
C VAL A 11 -14.04 5.12 1.74
N ASN A 12 -14.92 4.40 1.05
CA ASN A 12 -15.86 3.48 1.70
C ASN A 12 -15.08 2.33 2.33
N THR A 13 -15.15 2.22 3.66
CA THR A 13 -14.35 1.24 4.40
C THR A 13 -14.79 -0.20 4.14
N GLU A 14 -16.05 -0.44 3.84
CA GLU A 14 -16.53 -1.78 3.49
C GLU A 14 -15.91 -2.26 2.18
N LEU A 15 -15.74 -1.34 1.22
CA LEU A 15 -15.09 -1.69 -0.05
C LEU A 15 -13.61 -1.96 0.14
N LEU A 16 -12.96 -1.23 1.06
CA LEU A 16 -11.55 -1.53 1.40
C LEU A 16 -11.43 -2.93 2.00
N ASP A 17 -12.30 -3.28 2.93
CA ASP A 17 -12.27 -4.63 3.51
C ASP A 17 -12.60 -5.71 2.47
N ALA A 18 -13.49 -5.42 1.53
CA ALA A 18 -13.77 -6.35 0.44
C ALA A 18 -12.55 -6.58 -0.44
N LEU A 19 -11.80 -5.52 -0.75
CA LEU A 19 -10.55 -5.62 -1.48
C LEU A 19 -9.52 -6.44 -0.70
N TRP A 20 -9.35 -6.13 0.60
CA TRP A 20 -8.42 -6.85 1.46
C TRP A 20 -8.74 -8.34 1.50
N SER A 21 -10.00 -8.67 1.68
CA SER A 21 -10.45 -10.07 1.70
C SER A 21 -10.16 -10.77 0.38
N ALA A 22 -10.39 -10.09 -0.75
CA ALA A 22 -10.11 -10.67 -2.06
C ALA A 22 -8.63 -10.95 -2.27
N ILE A 23 -7.76 -10.09 -1.73
CA ILE A 23 -6.30 -10.27 -1.83
C ILE A 23 -5.83 -11.39 -0.88
N GLY A 24 -6.58 -11.66 0.16
CA GLY A 24 -6.18 -12.62 1.20
C GLY A 24 -5.57 -11.95 2.43
N TRP A 25 -5.74 -10.65 2.55
CA TRP A 25 -5.26 -9.90 3.70
C TRP A 25 -6.35 -9.80 4.77
N ARG A 26 -5.91 -9.63 6.03
CA ARG A 26 -6.84 -9.49 7.14
C ARG A 26 -7.61 -8.18 7.04
N ILE A 27 -8.94 -8.26 7.13
CA ILE A 27 -9.76 -7.05 7.14
C ILE A 27 -9.51 -6.26 8.44
N ARG A 28 -9.73 -4.96 8.37
CA ARG A 28 -9.45 -4.05 9.49
C ARG A 28 -10.69 -3.57 10.22
N GLY A 29 -11.81 -3.47 9.51
CA GLY A 29 -13.05 -2.94 10.07
C GLY A 29 -13.12 -1.42 10.01
N LYS A 30 -14.34 -0.92 10.14
CA LYS A 30 -14.65 0.50 9.94
C LYS A 30 -13.84 1.44 10.83
N GLU A 31 -13.76 1.14 12.13
CA GLU A 31 -13.10 2.05 13.07
C GLU A 31 -11.58 2.11 12.82
N LYS A 32 -10.98 0.97 12.55
CA LYS A 32 -9.54 0.94 12.25
C LYS A 32 -9.25 1.63 10.93
N TRP A 33 -10.09 1.43 9.92
CA TRP A 33 -9.90 2.11 8.63
C TRP A 33 -10.01 3.62 8.77
N LYS A 34 -10.94 4.12 9.60
CA LYS A 34 -11.04 5.55 9.85
C LYS A 34 -9.73 6.12 10.40
N GLU A 35 -9.12 5.41 11.33
CA GLU A 35 -7.84 5.82 11.90
C GLU A 35 -6.74 5.80 10.84
N VAL A 36 -6.66 4.73 10.06
CA VAL A 36 -5.66 4.58 9.00
C VAL A 36 -5.78 5.71 7.98
N LEU A 37 -7.00 5.96 7.52
CA LEU A 37 -7.22 7.01 6.52
C LEU A 37 -6.87 8.39 7.07
N ALA A 38 -7.26 8.68 8.31
CA ALA A 38 -6.97 9.97 8.93
C ALA A 38 -5.46 10.21 9.09
N LYS A 39 -4.71 9.16 9.41
CA LYS A 39 -3.27 9.26 9.67
C LYS A 39 -2.40 9.10 8.43
N SER A 40 -2.96 8.68 7.31
CA SER A 40 -2.21 8.55 6.07
C SER A 40 -1.91 9.93 5.48
N TYR A 41 -0.69 10.10 5.01
CA TYR A 41 -0.29 11.33 4.32
C TYR A 41 -0.93 11.41 2.93
N TYR A 42 -1.04 10.26 2.26
CA TYR A 42 -1.57 10.17 0.91
C TYR A 42 -2.22 8.80 0.75
N PHE A 43 -3.34 8.76 0.06
CA PHE A 43 -4.06 7.52 -0.20
C PHE A 43 -4.58 7.54 -1.63
N VAL A 44 -4.29 6.50 -2.39
CA VAL A 44 -4.78 6.35 -3.76
C VAL A 44 -5.56 5.06 -3.88
N THR A 45 -6.67 5.12 -4.59
CA THR A 45 -7.50 3.96 -4.89
C THR A 45 -7.70 3.84 -6.39
N VAL A 46 -7.92 2.62 -6.85
CA VAL A 46 -8.15 2.33 -8.26
C VAL A 46 -9.50 1.65 -8.40
N TRP A 47 -10.28 2.10 -9.36
CA TRP A 47 -11.67 1.71 -9.52
C TRP A 47 -11.95 1.20 -10.93
N ASP A 48 -12.71 0.12 -11.02
CA ASP A 48 -13.34 -0.34 -12.23
C ASP A 48 -14.84 -0.12 -12.04
N GLY A 49 -15.35 1.02 -12.55
CA GLY A 49 -16.71 1.44 -12.24
C GLY A 49 -16.88 1.68 -10.74
N THR A 50 -17.76 0.91 -10.12
CA THR A 50 -18.02 0.99 -8.67
C THR A 50 -17.19 0.01 -7.86
N LYS A 51 -16.38 -0.80 -8.52
CA LYS A 51 -15.57 -1.81 -7.85
C LYS A 51 -14.19 -1.27 -7.51
N LEU A 52 -13.83 -1.33 -6.24
CA LEU A 52 -12.50 -0.95 -5.76
C LEU A 52 -11.55 -2.12 -6.03
N ILE A 53 -10.52 -1.90 -6.85
CA ILE A 53 -9.64 -2.99 -7.28
C ILE A 53 -8.18 -2.80 -6.91
N GLY A 54 -7.81 -1.66 -6.36
CA GLY A 54 -6.43 -1.43 -5.95
C GLY A 54 -6.28 -0.27 -5.01
N SER A 55 -5.14 -0.25 -4.30
CA SER A 55 -4.83 0.83 -3.36
C SER A 55 -3.34 0.98 -3.15
N GLY A 56 -2.96 2.11 -2.55
CA GLY A 56 -1.64 2.37 -2.05
C GLY A 56 -1.68 3.59 -1.15
N ARG A 57 -0.77 3.67 -0.18
CA ARG A 57 -0.75 4.82 0.73
C ARG A 57 0.66 5.15 1.21
N ILE A 58 0.80 6.36 1.75
CA ILE A 58 2.05 6.86 2.27
C ILE A 58 1.85 7.27 3.72
N MET A 59 2.80 6.87 4.57
CA MET A 59 2.96 7.36 5.93
C MET A 59 4.27 8.14 6.00
N GLU A 60 4.27 9.30 6.64
CA GLU A 60 5.51 10.08 6.76
C GLU A 60 5.44 10.99 7.98
N ASP A 61 6.60 11.38 8.48
CA ASP A 61 6.71 12.28 9.64
C ASP A 61 7.67 13.46 9.37
N GLY A 62 8.03 13.68 8.10
CA GLY A 62 8.99 14.71 7.71
C GLY A 62 10.41 14.19 7.59
N ILE A 63 10.73 13.09 8.24
CA ILE A 63 12.06 12.46 8.19
C ILE A 63 12.00 11.10 7.52
N MET A 64 11.08 10.26 7.97
CA MET A 64 10.89 8.91 7.44
C MET A 64 9.62 8.86 6.62
N CYS A 65 9.70 8.20 5.49
CA CYS A 65 8.56 8.00 4.61
C CYS A 65 8.45 6.52 4.31
N MET A 66 7.25 5.95 4.48
CA MET A 66 7.00 4.54 4.23
C MET A 66 5.81 4.39 3.30
N LEU A 67 5.94 3.51 2.33
CA LEU A 67 4.85 3.13 1.43
C LEU A 67 4.20 1.86 1.97
N TYR A 68 2.88 1.86 2.06
CA TYR A 68 2.12 0.77 2.63
C TYR A 68 0.91 0.40 1.78
N ASP A 69 0.40 -0.79 2.03
CA ASP A 69 -0.91 -1.23 1.55
C ASP A 69 -1.06 -1.15 0.04
N ILE A 70 0.01 -1.50 -0.67
CA ILE A 70 0.00 -1.56 -2.12
C ILE A 70 -0.57 -2.93 -2.51
N GLY A 71 -1.81 -2.94 -2.93
CA GLY A 71 -2.49 -4.19 -3.24
C GLY A 71 -3.44 -4.06 -4.41
N ILE A 72 -3.54 -5.14 -5.19
CA ILE A 72 -4.37 -5.23 -6.37
C ILE A 72 -5.26 -6.46 -6.25
N HIS A 73 -6.54 -6.29 -6.53
CA HIS A 73 -7.50 -7.40 -6.59
C HIS A 73 -6.96 -8.48 -7.53
N PRO A 74 -7.03 -9.77 -7.15
CA PRO A 74 -6.43 -10.85 -7.95
C PRO A 74 -6.85 -10.87 -9.41
N GLU A 75 -8.11 -10.52 -9.70
CA GLU A 75 -8.59 -10.51 -11.08
C GLU A 75 -8.00 -9.39 -11.92
N TYR A 76 -7.32 -8.43 -11.30
CA TYR A 76 -6.76 -7.27 -11.98
C TYR A 76 -5.22 -7.24 -11.94
N GLN A 77 -4.60 -8.27 -11.39
CA GLN A 77 -3.14 -8.36 -11.32
C GLN A 77 -2.53 -8.61 -12.70
N ARG A 78 -1.25 -8.29 -12.84
CA ARG A 78 -0.47 -8.47 -14.08
C ARG A 78 -0.98 -7.64 -15.25
N LYS A 79 -1.59 -6.49 -14.96
CA LYS A 79 -2.09 -5.55 -15.97
C LYS A 79 -1.41 -4.18 -15.87
N GLY A 80 -0.32 -4.08 -15.10
CA GLY A 80 0.43 -2.84 -14.94
C GLY A 80 -0.18 -1.86 -13.95
N ILE A 81 -1.23 -2.23 -13.21
CA ILE A 81 -1.91 -1.33 -12.29
C ILE A 81 -1.01 -1.01 -11.09
N GLY A 82 -0.33 -2.01 -10.55
CA GLY A 82 0.60 -1.81 -9.45
C GLY A 82 1.69 -0.81 -9.79
N SER A 83 2.21 -0.86 -11.01
CA SER A 83 3.20 0.11 -11.49
C SER A 83 2.66 1.52 -11.52
N LYS A 84 1.41 1.69 -11.94
CA LYS A 84 0.78 3.01 -11.97
C LYS A 84 0.54 3.55 -10.57
N ILE A 85 0.21 2.69 -9.62
CA ILE A 85 0.11 3.09 -8.22
C ILE A 85 1.48 3.55 -7.72
N MET A 86 2.54 2.78 -7.97
CA MET A 86 3.89 3.14 -7.55
C MET A 86 4.34 4.48 -8.14
N GLU A 87 4.05 4.72 -9.40
CA GLU A 87 4.38 6.00 -10.03
C GLU A 87 3.71 7.16 -9.30
N ARG A 88 2.45 7.01 -8.90
CA ARG A 88 1.73 8.05 -8.16
C ARG A 88 2.30 8.25 -6.76
N LEU A 89 2.63 7.15 -6.07
CA LEU A 89 3.24 7.25 -4.74
C LEU A 89 4.60 7.96 -4.81
N ILE A 90 5.44 7.55 -5.74
CA ILE A 90 6.77 8.13 -5.88
C ILE A 90 6.67 9.61 -6.28
N ALA A 91 5.73 9.97 -7.14
CA ALA A 91 5.52 11.36 -7.53
C ALA A 91 5.22 12.27 -6.34
N GLN A 92 4.60 11.74 -5.29
CA GLN A 92 4.29 12.52 -4.09
C GLN A 92 5.50 12.79 -3.21
N VAL A 93 6.55 12.01 -3.31
CA VAL A 93 7.65 12.04 -2.33
C VAL A 93 9.03 12.28 -2.92
N LYS A 94 9.20 12.13 -4.22
CA LYS A 94 10.54 12.15 -4.86
C LYS A 94 11.30 13.47 -4.67
N ASP A 95 10.59 14.57 -4.57
CA ASP A 95 11.21 15.90 -4.44
C ASP A 95 11.27 16.38 -2.99
N LYS A 96 10.90 15.53 -2.05
CA LYS A 96 10.93 15.86 -0.62
C LYS A 96 12.20 15.32 0.01
N LYS A 97 12.68 16.02 1.02
CA LYS A 97 13.97 15.71 1.66
C LYS A 97 13.77 14.77 2.85
N TYR A 98 13.36 13.55 2.58
CA TYR A 98 13.30 12.52 3.62
C TYR A 98 14.68 11.91 3.84
N ALA A 99 14.94 11.49 5.07
CA ALA A 99 16.14 10.70 5.37
C ALA A 99 16.04 9.32 4.72
N SER A 100 14.82 8.77 4.64
CA SER A 100 14.58 7.48 4.01
C SER A 100 13.19 7.40 3.45
N ILE A 101 13.07 6.77 2.27
CA ILE A 101 11.79 6.39 1.68
C ILE A 101 11.86 4.87 1.55
N GLY A 102 11.03 4.16 2.31
CA GLY A 102 11.12 2.71 2.39
C GLY A 102 9.78 2.01 2.25
N LEU A 103 9.84 0.70 2.24
CA LEU A 103 8.68 -0.18 2.27
C LEU A 103 9.12 -1.55 2.76
N PHE A 104 8.14 -2.38 3.14
CA PHE A 104 8.37 -3.78 3.43
C PHE A 104 7.92 -4.62 2.23
N ALA A 105 8.85 -5.36 1.65
CA ALA A 105 8.54 -6.29 0.57
C ALA A 105 8.53 -7.70 1.15
N TRP A 106 7.33 -8.24 1.37
CA TRP A 106 7.17 -9.56 1.97
C TRP A 106 7.64 -10.64 1.00
N GLU A 107 8.52 -11.51 1.47
CA GLU A 107 9.19 -12.48 0.63
C GLU A 107 8.32 -13.70 0.26
N GLU A 108 7.17 -13.88 0.91
CA GLU A 108 6.25 -14.97 0.58
C GLU A 108 5.83 -14.96 -0.88
N ASN A 109 5.73 -13.77 -1.48
CA ASN A 109 5.50 -13.65 -2.91
C ASN A 109 6.82 -13.31 -3.60
N PRO A 110 7.41 -14.26 -4.36
CA PRO A 110 8.70 -14.03 -4.98
C PRO A 110 8.73 -12.91 -6.01
N ALA A 111 7.58 -12.43 -6.46
CA ALA A 111 7.51 -11.32 -7.40
C ALA A 111 7.67 -9.96 -6.73
N ASN A 112 7.52 -9.86 -5.40
CA ASN A 112 7.52 -8.57 -4.71
C ASN A 112 8.84 -7.82 -4.83
N ILE A 113 9.94 -8.44 -4.46
CA ILE A 113 11.24 -7.74 -4.47
C ILE A 113 11.62 -7.28 -5.87
N PRO A 114 11.57 -8.14 -6.91
CA PRO A 114 11.85 -7.67 -8.27
C PRO A 114 10.93 -6.54 -8.73
N PHE A 115 9.66 -6.57 -8.31
CA PHE A 115 8.72 -5.51 -8.65
C PHE A 115 9.19 -4.16 -8.12
N TYR A 116 9.54 -4.09 -6.83
CA TYR A 116 9.98 -2.82 -6.23
C TYR A 116 11.35 -2.39 -6.73
N GLU A 117 12.22 -3.33 -7.04
CA GLU A 117 13.54 -3.00 -7.59
C GLU A 117 13.43 -2.23 -8.91
N LYS A 118 12.40 -2.47 -9.70
CA LYS A 118 12.17 -1.72 -10.94
C LYS A 118 11.98 -0.22 -10.70
N PHE A 119 11.58 0.17 -9.49
CA PHE A 119 11.38 1.58 -9.14
C PHE A 119 12.55 2.18 -8.40
N GLY A 120 13.66 1.45 -8.29
CA GLY A 120 14.87 1.95 -7.64
C GLY A 120 15.00 1.59 -6.17
N PHE A 121 14.08 0.77 -5.64
CA PHE A 121 14.22 0.29 -4.26
C PHE A 121 15.29 -0.79 -4.21
N VAL A 122 16.14 -0.72 -3.19
CA VAL A 122 17.21 -1.71 -2.97
C VAL A 122 17.13 -2.21 -1.54
N ARG A 123 17.55 -3.43 -1.33
CA ARG A 123 17.66 -3.98 0.01
C ARG A 123 18.76 -3.26 0.77
N LYS A 124 18.43 -2.68 1.92
CA LYS A 124 19.41 -1.99 2.75
C LYS A 124 19.74 -2.76 4.02
N THR A 125 18.72 -3.36 4.64
CA THR A 125 18.86 -4.01 5.92
C THR A 125 17.73 -5.00 6.12
N SER A 126 17.89 -5.88 7.10
CA SER A 126 16.82 -6.80 7.48
C SER A 126 15.81 -6.09 8.36
N GLY A 127 14.55 -6.16 7.99
CA GLY A 127 13.49 -5.66 8.83
C GLY A 127 13.27 -6.60 10.01
N MET A 128 12.87 -6.01 11.14
CA MET A 128 12.50 -6.78 12.33
C MET A 128 11.16 -6.30 12.83
N GLU A 129 10.35 -7.21 13.30
CA GLU A 129 9.02 -6.92 13.82
C GLU A 129 8.92 -7.47 15.22
N LEU A 130 8.29 -6.70 16.12
CA LEU A 130 8.04 -7.18 17.47
C LEU A 130 6.98 -8.27 17.42
N ASP A 131 7.34 -9.48 17.80
CA ASP A 131 6.40 -10.60 17.82
C ASP A 131 5.57 -10.57 19.11
N ARG A 132 4.39 -10.00 18.98
CA ARG A 132 3.47 -9.86 20.12
C ARG A 132 2.64 -11.10 20.37
N LEU A 133 2.77 -12.10 19.53
CA LEU A 133 2.09 -13.38 19.72
C LEU A 133 2.90 -14.32 20.59
N MET A 134 4.20 -14.10 20.69
CA MET A 134 5.08 -14.85 21.59
C MET A 134 5.09 -14.17 22.95
N LYS A 135 4.01 -14.37 23.69
CA LYS A 135 3.89 -13.75 25.00
C LYS A 135 4.58 -14.59 26.06
N PRO A 136 5.39 -13.98 26.93
CA PRO A 136 5.87 -14.69 28.10
C PRO A 136 4.68 -15.02 29.01
N GLU A 137 4.73 -16.17 29.65
CA GLU A 137 3.71 -16.60 30.57
C GLU A 137 3.76 -15.84 31.90
#